data_f51651b31c882bded137339af8ea8ebb
#
_entry.id   f51651b31c882bded137339af8ea8ebb
#
_cell.length_a   1.000
_cell.length_b   1.000
_cell.length_c   1.000
_cell.angle_alpha   90.00
_cell.angle_beta   90.00
_cell.angle_gamma   90.00
#
_symmetry.space_group_name_H-M   'P 1'
#
loop_
_entity.id
_entity.type
_entity.pdbx_description
1 polymer ?
#
loop_
_entity_poly.entity_id
_entity_poly.type
_entity_poly.pdbx_seq_one_letter_code
_entity_poly.pdbx_strand_id
1 'polypeptide(L)'
;MKQFMDDNFLLTSATARTLYDQYAKDMPIFDYHCHLSPKEIAENKQWRSITEIWLGGDHYKWRLLRANGVDERYITGDASDKEKFLKWAETIPQCVGNPVYHWTHQELRTYFGIHEVLSPKTAEEIWEKCNALLAQDDFRARAFIQRSNVKVIGTTDDPADSLEYHLALAKDPSFTVKVVPSFRPDKSFNIDKSGFADWIAKLGTVADAQITSVADLLQALRARLEFFHAAGCRISDHGLDPIVYEEASTEEIEAIFAKGLKGQNLTSAEIRQYKTCIMVFLGQQYARLGWVMQLHTGVIRNANSRMQRLLGPDTGYDCIADYSYGVALASFLDKLASSDELPKTILYCLNPRDNEMLATIAGSFQGGVAGKIQFGSGWWFNDQKDGMIRQMTALASMGLLSRFVGMLTDSRSFLSYTRHDYFRRILCSLLGEWIENGEAPNDLDLIGGMVQDICYNNAKNYFAITE
;
A
#
# COMPACT_ATOMS: atom_id res chain seq x y z
N MET A 1 -15.21 -12.12 -31.07
CA MET A 1 -15.01 -11.25 -29.91
C MET A 1 -14.44 -12.10 -28.77
N LYS A 2 -13.47 -11.58 -28.00
CA LYS A 2 -13.02 -12.24 -26.77
C LYS A 2 -14.17 -12.27 -25.76
N GLN A 3 -14.30 -13.35 -25.02
CA GLN A 3 -15.25 -13.44 -23.89
C GLN A 3 -14.74 -12.53 -22.75
N PHE A 4 -15.65 -11.94 -21.98
CA PHE A 4 -15.28 -11.15 -20.80
C PHE A 4 -14.57 -12.02 -19.77
N MET A 5 -13.40 -11.59 -19.31
CA MET A 5 -12.57 -12.30 -18.33
C MET A 5 -12.27 -13.76 -18.68
N ASP A 6 -12.00 -14.04 -19.95
CA ASP A 6 -11.45 -15.34 -20.35
C ASP A 6 -10.02 -15.54 -19.80
N ASP A 7 -9.42 -16.70 -20.01
CA ASP A 7 -8.07 -17.00 -19.49
C ASP A 7 -7.00 -16.05 -20.04
N ASN A 8 -7.29 -15.41 -21.19
CA ASN A 8 -6.43 -14.39 -21.83
C ASN A 8 -6.82 -12.95 -21.45
N PHE A 9 -7.62 -12.76 -20.39
CA PHE A 9 -7.97 -11.43 -19.91
C PHE A 9 -6.72 -10.56 -19.72
N LEU A 10 -6.72 -9.36 -20.28
CA LEU A 10 -5.59 -8.42 -20.34
C LEU A 10 -4.34 -8.91 -21.09
N LEU A 11 -4.25 -10.14 -21.55
CA LEU A 11 -3.14 -10.62 -22.37
C LEU A 11 -3.41 -10.31 -23.85
N THR A 12 -2.63 -9.36 -24.39
CA THR A 12 -2.94 -8.73 -25.70
C THR A 12 -2.36 -9.49 -26.87
N SER A 13 -1.31 -10.31 -26.66
CA SER A 13 -0.58 -10.98 -27.72
C SER A 13 -0.22 -12.43 -27.38
N ALA A 14 0.32 -13.18 -28.35
CA ALA A 14 0.83 -14.54 -28.13
C ALA A 14 2.04 -14.53 -27.19
N THR A 15 2.94 -13.58 -27.38
CA THR A 15 4.12 -13.37 -26.55
C THR A 15 3.74 -13.03 -25.11
N ALA A 16 2.75 -12.15 -24.91
CA ALA A 16 2.22 -11.83 -23.59
C ALA A 16 1.69 -13.06 -22.85
N ARG A 17 0.95 -13.95 -23.56
CA ARG A 17 0.48 -15.21 -22.99
C ARG A 17 1.61 -16.14 -22.60
N THR A 18 2.62 -16.28 -23.44
CA THR A 18 3.80 -17.10 -23.15
C THR A 18 4.54 -16.60 -21.91
N LEU A 19 4.79 -15.29 -21.82
CA LEU A 19 5.43 -14.68 -20.65
C LEU A 19 4.60 -14.90 -19.37
N TYR A 20 3.29 -14.74 -19.47
CA TYR A 20 2.40 -14.94 -18.33
C TYR A 20 2.36 -16.42 -17.88
N ASP A 21 2.10 -17.34 -18.80
CA ASP A 21 1.90 -18.75 -18.48
C ASP A 21 3.19 -19.43 -17.96
N GLN A 22 4.37 -19.04 -18.49
CA GLN A 22 5.63 -19.70 -18.15
C GLN A 22 6.41 -19.00 -17.05
N TYR A 23 6.25 -17.68 -16.85
CA TYR A 23 7.15 -16.92 -15.96
C TYR A 23 6.42 -16.10 -14.88
N ALA A 24 5.13 -15.77 -15.06
CA ALA A 24 4.43 -14.89 -14.11
C ALA A 24 3.38 -15.58 -13.25
N LYS A 25 2.56 -16.45 -13.86
CA LYS A 25 1.31 -16.99 -13.28
C LYS A 25 1.50 -17.62 -11.92
N ASP A 26 2.51 -18.47 -11.79
CA ASP A 26 2.74 -19.30 -10.59
C ASP A 26 3.74 -18.67 -9.60
N MET A 27 4.22 -17.45 -9.89
CA MET A 27 5.12 -16.74 -8.97
C MET A 27 4.43 -16.49 -7.63
N PRO A 28 5.16 -16.64 -6.51
CA PRO A 28 4.61 -16.30 -5.18
C PRO A 28 4.29 -14.80 -5.08
N ILE A 29 3.61 -14.42 -4.01
CA ILE A 29 3.32 -13.02 -3.68
C ILE A 29 4.18 -12.58 -2.49
N PHE A 30 4.85 -11.45 -2.67
CA PHE A 30 5.50 -10.68 -1.63
C PHE A 30 4.74 -9.34 -1.47
N ASP A 31 3.76 -9.31 -0.57
CA ASP A 31 2.93 -8.12 -0.35
C ASP A 31 3.57 -7.24 0.72
N TYR A 32 4.51 -6.40 0.31
CA TYR A 32 5.34 -5.62 1.22
C TYR A 32 4.66 -4.37 1.79
N HIS A 33 3.43 -4.08 1.39
CA HIS A 33 2.63 -3.01 1.96
C HIS A 33 1.14 -3.27 1.78
N CYS A 34 0.43 -3.45 2.90
CA CYS A 34 -1.02 -3.59 2.94
C CYS A 34 -1.59 -3.06 4.26
N HIS A 35 -2.91 -3.00 4.35
CA HIS A 35 -3.66 -2.64 5.54
C HIS A 35 -4.48 -3.81 6.11
N LEU A 36 -4.07 -5.05 5.83
CA LEU A 36 -4.70 -6.22 6.44
C LEU A 36 -4.49 -6.21 7.95
N SER A 37 -5.54 -6.57 8.69
CA SER A 37 -5.46 -6.65 10.15
C SER A 37 -4.66 -7.88 10.59
N PRO A 38 -3.51 -7.70 11.29
CA PRO A 38 -2.76 -8.84 11.84
C PRO A 38 -3.58 -9.64 12.85
N LYS A 39 -4.55 -8.99 13.53
CA LYS A 39 -5.52 -9.67 14.41
C LYS A 39 -6.39 -10.65 13.64
N GLU A 40 -6.98 -10.23 12.52
CA GLU A 40 -7.83 -11.09 11.70
C GLU A 40 -7.05 -12.30 11.14
N ILE A 41 -5.75 -12.13 10.82
CA ILE A 41 -4.87 -13.22 10.39
C ILE A 41 -4.58 -14.17 11.58
N ALA A 42 -4.23 -13.63 12.75
CA ALA A 42 -3.91 -14.42 13.93
C ALA A 42 -5.10 -15.24 14.43
N GLU A 43 -6.27 -14.63 14.50
CA GLU A 43 -7.52 -15.26 14.91
C GLU A 43 -8.14 -16.14 13.81
N ASN A 44 -7.56 -16.16 12.60
CA ASN A 44 -8.04 -16.87 11.43
C ASN A 44 -9.53 -16.57 11.16
N LYS A 45 -9.84 -15.28 11.05
CA LYS A 45 -11.21 -14.76 10.95
C LYS A 45 -12.03 -15.46 9.88
N GLN A 46 -13.27 -15.73 10.22
CA GLN A 46 -14.33 -16.11 9.30
C GLN A 46 -15.30 -14.95 9.09
N TRP A 47 -15.62 -14.63 7.84
CA TRP A 47 -16.59 -13.58 7.53
C TRP A 47 -18.01 -14.12 7.51
N ARG A 48 -18.94 -13.34 8.03
CA ARG A 48 -20.37 -13.71 8.05
C ARG A 48 -21.03 -13.58 6.67
N SER A 49 -20.45 -12.76 5.78
CA SER A 49 -21.00 -12.50 4.45
C SER A 49 -19.96 -11.94 3.47
N ILE A 50 -20.27 -12.04 2.16
CA ILE A 50 -19.48 -11.40 1.11
C ILE A 50 -19.48 -9.87 1.24
N THR A 51 -20.51 -9.28 1.81
CA THR A 51 -20.56 -7.83 2.08
C THR A 51 -19.49 -7.43 3.08
N GLU A 52 -19.35 -8.17 4.16
CA GLU A 52 -18.36 -7.85 5.20
C GLU A 52 -16.94 -7.83 4.64
N ILE A 53 -16.55 -8.84 3.85
CA ILE A 53 -15.21 -8.91 3.28
C ILE A 53 -14.99 -7.91 2.12
N TRP A 54 -16.04 -7.54 1.38
CA TRP A 54 -15.94 -6.65 0.23
C TRP A 54 -16.13 -5.18 0.56
N LEU A 55 -17.08 -4.86 1.44
CA LEU A 55 -17.53 -3.50 1.69
C LEU A 55 -17.16 -3.00 3.09
N GLY A 56 -16.62 -3.84 3.94
CA GLY A 56 -16.34 -3.51 5.35
C GLY A 56 -15.30 -2.41 5.56
N GLY A 57 -14.43 -2.13 4.58
CA GLY A 57 -13.40 -1.10 4.67
C GLY A 57 -12.92 -0.57 3.32
N ASP A 58 -13.63 -0.86 2.23
CA ASP A 58 -13.19 -0.53 0.88
C ASP A 58 -13.76 0.81 0.40
N HIS A 59 -13.00 1.88 0.62
CA HIS A 59 -13.39 3.22 0.17
C HIS A 59 -13.40 3.40 -1.36
N TYR A 60 -12.80 2.52 -2.17
CA TYR A 60 -12.96 2.51 -3.63
C TYR A 60 -14.40 2.19 -4.02
N LYS A 61 -14.95 1.11 -3.43
CA LYS A 61 -16.33 0.67 -3.69
C LYS A 61 -17.34 1.69 -3.14
N TRP A 62 -17.08 2.25 -1.96
CA TRP A 62 -17.94 3.29 -1.37
C TRP A 62 -18.06 4.53 -2.25
N ARG A 63 -16.97 4.98 -2.90
CA ARG A 63 -17.00 6.11 -3.84
C ARG A 63 -17.92 5.83 -5.03
N LEU A 64 -17.89 4.61 -5.57
CA LEU A 64 -18.72 4.20 -6.72
C LEU A 64 -20.20 4.10 -6.33
N LEU A 65 -20.51 3.54 -5.17
CA LEU A 65 -21.88 3.53 -4.63
C LEU A 65 -22.44 4.95 -4.51
N ARG A 66 -21.66 5.88 -3.95
CA ARG A 66 -22.07 7.30 -3.86
C ARG A 66 -22.23 7.96 -5.23
N ALA A 67 -21.30 7.67 -6.16
CA ALA A 67 -21.40 8.19 -7.53
C ALA A 67 -22.66 7.68 -8.25
N ASN A 68 -23.12 6.48 -7.89
CA ASN A 68 -24.39 5.91 -8.38
C ASN A 68 -25.63 6.38 -7.60
N GLY A 69 -25.48 7.36 -6.67
CA GLY A 69 -26.60 7.93 -5.92
C GLY A 69 -27.16 7.05 -4.80
N VAL A 70 -26.40 6.03 -4.35
CA VAL A 70 -26.82 5.17 -3.25
C VAL A 70 -26.75 5.93 -1.93
N ASP A 71 -27.81 5.83 -1.12
CA ASP A 71 -27.88 6.45 0.20
C ASP A 71 -26.83 5.87 1.16
N GLU A 72 -26.25 6.73 2.02
CA GLU A 72 -25.16 6.36 2.92
C GLU A 72 -25.54 5.23 3.90
N ARG A 73 -26.83 5.06 4.20
CA ARG A 73 -27.35 3.94 4.98
C ARG A 73 -26.93 2.59 4.42
N TYR A 74 -26.87 2.46 3.09
CA TYR A 74 -26.48 1.22 2.39
C TYR A 74 -24.96 1.14 2.11
N ILE A 75 -24.16 2.13 2.52
CA ILE A 75 -22.72 2.18 2.29
C ILE A 75 -22.00 1.94 3.60
N THR A 76 -21.96 2.92 4.48
CA THR A 76 -21.31 2.83 5.80
C THR A 76 -22.32 2.79 6.95
N GLY A 77 -23.63 2.98 6.69
CA GLY A 77 -24.68 3.01 7.70
C GLY A 77 -25.17 1.63 8.13
N ASP A 78 -26.40 1.56 8.64
CA ASP A 78 -26.96 0.45 9.40
C ASP A 78 -27.80 -0.56 8.59
N ALA A 79 -27.86 -0.43 7.26
CA ALA A 79 -28.51 -1.43 6.41
C ALA A 79 -27.88 -2.81 6.59
N SER A 80 -28.67 -3.87 6.41
CA SER A 80 -28.19 -5.25 6.48
C SER A 80 -27.14 -5.54 5.40
N ASP A 81 -26.31 -6.54 5.64
CA ASP A 81 -25.30 -6.97 4.67
C ASP A 81 -25.92 -7.32 3.31
N LYS A 82 -27.09 -7.94 3.30
CA LYS A 82 -27.78 -8.29 2.05
C LYS A 82 -28.27 -7.04 1.31
N GLU A 83 -28.85 -6.07 1.99
CA GLU A 83 -29.29 -4.82 1.38
C GLU A 83 -28.10 -4.07 0.77
N LYS A 84 -26.97 -3.99 1.48
CA LYS A 84 -25.72 -3.39 0.97
C LYS A 84 -25.19 -4.13 -0.27
N PHE A 85 -25.19 -5.44 -0.24
CA PHE A 85 -24.78 -6.27 -1.39
C PHE A 85 -25.67 -6.04 -2.61
N LEU A 86 -26.98 -5.99 -2.44
CA LEU A 86 -27.90 -5.70 -3.54
C LEU A 86 -27.65 -4.32 -4.16
N LYS A 87 -27.36 -3.31 -3.33
CA LYS A 87 -26.98 -1.98 -3.83
C LYS A 87 -25.63 -2.00 -4.57
N TRP A 88 -24.71 -2.85 -4.14
CA TRP A 88 -23.47 -3.08 -4.88
C TRP A 88 -23.74 -3.77 -6.23
N ALA A 89 -24.60 -4.79 -6.27
CA ALA A 89 -24.99 -5.48 -7.50
C ALA A 89 -25.75 -4.56 -8.49
N GLU A 90 -26.54 -3.60 -8.00
CA GLU A 90 -27.13 -2.55 -8.81
C GLU A 90 -26.08 -1.57 -9.38
N THR A 91 -25.00 -1.33 -8.64
CA THR A 91 -23.97 -0.36 -9.00
C THR A 91 -22.93 -0.92 -9.97
N ILE A 92 -22.55 -2.18 -9.83
CA ILE A 92 -21.48 -2.80 -10.63
C ILE A 92 -21.70 -2.64 -12.16
N PRO A 93 -22.88 -2.84 -12.75
CA PRO A 93 -23.08 -2.63 -14.18
C PRO A 93 -22.76 -1.21 -14.66
N GLN A 94 -22.82 -0.22 -13.77
CA GLN A 94 -22.46 1.17 -14.06
C GLN A 94 -20.95 1.41 -13.99
N CYS A 95 -20.20 0.43 -13.49
CA CYS A 95 -18.75 0.55 -13.30
C CYS A 95 -17.93 0.10 -14.53
N VAL A 96 -18.54 -0.18 -15.68
CA VAL A 96 -17.80 -0.54 -16.89
C VAL A 96 -16.80 0.54 -17.24
N GLY A 97 -15.51 0.15 -17.41
CA GLY A 97 -14.38 1.06 -17.59
C GLY A 97 -13.64 1.42 -16.28
N ASN A 98 -14.23 1.18 -15.11
CA ASN A 98 -13.56 1.34 -13.83
C ASN A 98 -12.85 0.03 -13.43
N PRO A 99 -11.64 0.07 -12.85
CA PRO A 99 -10.90 -1.13 -12.45
C PRO A 99 -11.67 -2.01 -11.45
N VAL A 100 -12.51 -1.44 -10.61
CA VAL A 100 -13.32 -2.18 -9.63
C VAL A 100 -14.29 -3.16 -10.31
N TYR A 101 -14.73 -2.86 -11.55
CA TYR A 101 -15.51 -3.80 -12.36
C TYR A 101 -14.70 -5.07 -12.65
N HIS A 102 -13.44 -4.93 -13.03
CA HIS A 102 -12.54 -6.06 -13.26
C HIS A 102 -12.23 -6.81 -11.96
N TRP A 103 -11.83 -6.08 -10.92
CA TRP A 103 -11.43 -6.71 -9.65
C TRP A 103 -12.57 -7.49 -9.00
N THR A 104 -13.78 -6.95 -8.98
CA THR A 104 -14.97 -7.64 -8.46
C THR A 104 -15.18 -9.00 -9.16
N HIS A 105 -15.14 -9.03 -10.48
CA HIS A 105 -15.34 -10.26 -11.23
C HIS A 105 -14.13 -11.22 -11.17
N GLN A 106 -12.91 -10.68 -11.04
CA GLN A 106 -11.71 -11.48 -10.84
C GLN A 106 -11.73 -12.16 -9.46
N GLU A 107 -12.16 -11.45 -8.42
CA GLU A 107 -12.35 -12.00 -7.07
C GLU A 107 -13.42 -13.11 -7.04
N LEU A 108 -14.57 -12.88 -7.69
CA LEU A 108 -15.63 -13.90 -7.83
C LEU A 108 -15.12 -15.14 -8.54
N ARG A 109 -14.40 -14.98 -9.64
CA ARG A 109 -13.85 -16.09 -10.41
C ARG A 109 -12.79 -16.85 -9.63
N THR A 110 -11.82 -16.16 -9.04
CA THR A 110 -10.65 -16.76 -8.42
C THR A 110 -10.98 -17.50 -7.13
N TYR A 111 -11.79 -16.89 -6.27
CA TYR A 111 -12.04 -17.46 -4.94
C TYR A 111 -13.33 -18.25 -4.86
N PHE A 112 -14.35 -17.87 -5.62
CA PHE A 112 -15.69 -18.48 -5.51
C PHE A 112 -16.07 -19.32 -6.73
N GLY A 113 -15.24 -19.38 -7.77
CA GLY A 113 -15.54 -20.13 -9.00
C GLY A 113 -16.76 -19.60 -9.75
N ILE A 114 -17.10 -18.32 -9.56
CA ILE A 114 -18.27 -17.67 -10.17
C ILE A 114 -17.82 -16.93 -11.42
N HIS A 115 -18.34 -17.32 -12.58
CA HIS A 115 -18.02 -16.74 -13.88
C HIS A 115 -19.10 -15.79 -14.39
N GLU A 116 -20.26 -15.81 -13.78
CA GLU A 116 -21.39 -14.93 -14.09
C GLU A 116 -21.06 -13.48 -13.71
N VAL A 117 -21.51 -12.56 -14.56
CA VAL A 117 -21.37 -11.12 -14.29
C VAL A 117 -22.33 -10.71 -13.18
N LEU A 118 -21.82 -10.04 -12.17
CA LEU A 118 -22.64 -9.50 -11.08
C LEU A 118 -23.55 -8.39 -11.61
N SER A 119 -24.82 -8.55 -11.34
CA SER A 119 -25.88 -7.62 -11.75
C SER A 119 -27.12 -7.84 -10.88
N PRO A 120 -28.16 -7.01 -10.92
CA PRO A 120 -29.41 -7.28 -10.21
C PRO A 120 -30.06 -8.62 -10.55
N LYS A 121 -29.78 -9.17 -11.75
CA LYS A 121 -30.37 -10.45 -12.20
C LYS A 121 -29.66 -11.66 -11.60
N THR A 122 -28.39 -11.53 -11.28
CA THR A 122 -27.54 -12.63 -10.76
C THR A 122 -27.24 -12.48 -9.27
N ALA A 123 -27.65 -11.36 -8.65
CA ALA A 123 -27.27 -10.98 -7.31
C ALA A 123 -27.66 -12.03 -6.24
N GLU A 124 -28.89 -12.53 -6.27
CA GLU A 124 -29.35 -13.52 -5.28
C GLU A 124 -28.55 -14.81 -5.35
N GLU A 125 -28.32 -15.34 -6.54
CA GLU A 125 -27.56 -16.57 -6.73
C GLU A 125 -26.10 -16.39 -6.29
N ILE A 126 -25.46 -15.27 -6.65
CA ILE A 126 -24.09 -14.97 -6.26
C ILE A 126 -23.98 -14.78 -4.74
N TRP A 127 -24.96 -14.07 -4.13
CA TRP A 127 -25.05 -13.92 -2.68
C TRP A 127 -25.07 -15.26 -1.95
N GLU A 128 -25.95 -16.15 -2.37
CA GLU A 128 -26.09 -17.46 -1.74
C GLU A 128 -24.85 -18.33 -1.92
N LYS A 129 -24.30 -18.40 -3.14
CA LYS A 129 -23.06 -19.15 -3.42
C LYS A 129 -21.87 -18.66 -2.61
N CYS A 130 -21.63 -17.35 -2.60
CA CYS A 130 -20.51 -16.78 -1.86
C CYS A 130 -20.63 -17.04 -0.35
N ASN A 131 -21.81 -16.84 0.22
CA ASN A 131 -22.00 -17.00 1.67
C ASN A 131 -21.98 -18.48 2.09
N ALA A 132 -22.46 -19.39 1.25
CA ALA A 132 -22.34 -20.84 1.50
C ALA A 132 -20.86 -21.28 1.52
N LEU A 133 -20.01 -20.70 0.67
CA LEU A 133 -18.57 -20.96 0.69
C LEU A 133 -17.89 -20.29 1.90
N LEU A 134 -18.20 -19.04 2.21
CA LEU A 134 -17.64 -18.32 3.36
C LEU A 134 -17.96 -18.97 4.71
N ALA A 135 -19.02 -19.77 4.78
CA ALA A 135 -19.35 -20.56 5.97
C ALA A 135 -18.42 -21.78 6.19
N GLN A 136 -17.58 -22.13 5.21
CA GLN A 136 -16.67 -23.27 5.28
C GLN A 136 -15.33 -22.87 5.92
N ASP A 137 -14.68 -23.82 6.59
CA ASP A 137 -13.40 -23.55 7.28
C ASP A 137 -12.25 -23.17 6.34
N ASP A 138 -12.28 -23.65 5.11
CA ASP A 138 -11.29 -23.33 4.09
C ASP A 138 -11.53 -21.98 3.37
N PHE A 139 -12.48 -21.17 3.85
CA PHE A 139 -12.75 -19.79 3.45
C PHE A 139 -12.51 -18.78 4.58
N ARG A 140 -11.59 -19.09 5.48
CA ARG A 140 -11.10 -18.18 6.53
C ARG A 140 -9.91 -17.35 6.04
N ALA A 141 -9.50 -16.36 6.83
CA ALA A 141 -8.43 -15.41 6.50
C ALA A 141 -7.14 -16.10 6.01
N ARG A 142 -6.64 -17.08 6.74
CA ARG A 142 -5.41 -17.80 6.38
C ARG A 142 -5.53 -18.60 5.08
N ALA A 143 -6.71 -19.13 4.80
CA ALA A 143 -6.96 -19.89 3.57
C ALA A 143 -6.88 -18.99 2.32
N PHE A 144 -7.42 -17.78 2.34
CA PHE A 144 -7.27 -16.83 1.24
C PHE A 144 -5.81 -16.48 0.97
N ILE A 145 -5.03 -16.22 2.03
CA ILE A 145 -3.59 -15.93 1.95
C ILE A 145 -2.83 -17.11 1.31
N GLN A 146 -3.07 -18.33 1.79
CA GLN A 146 -2.40 -19.54 1.33
C GLN A 146 -2.77 -19.91 -0.12
N ARG A 147 -4.07 -19.83 -0.49
CA ARG A 147 -4.55 -20.04 -1.86
C ARG A 147 -3.93 -19.05 -2.86
N SER A 148 -3.62 -17.85 -2.41
CA SER A 148 -2.98 -16.82 -3.23
C SER A 148 -1.46 -16.99 -3.33
N ASN A 149 -0.88 -18.05 -2.76
CA ASN A 149 0.56 -18.30 -2.73
C ASN A 149 1.38 -17.12 -2.14
N VAL A 150 0.85 -16.46 -1.11
CA VAL A 150 1.53 -15.37 -0.41
C VAL A 150 2.63 -15.95 0.49
N LYS A 151 3.81 -15.34 0.48
CA LYS A 151 4.95 -15.70 1.32
C LYS A 151 5.22 -14.68 2.42
N VAL A 152 5.04 -13.40 2.11
CA VAL A 152 5.30 -12.30 3.04
C VAL A 152 4.17 -11.28 2.96
N ILE A 153 3.78 -10.77 4.12
CA ILE A 153 2.81 -9.69 4.30
C ILE A 153 3.45 -8.62 5.18
N GLY A 154 3.62 -7.40 4.65
CA GLY A 154 3.96 -6.21 5.41
C GLY A 154 2.69 -5.43 5.76
N THR A 155 2.32 -5.39 7.03
CA THR A 155 1.17 -4.64 7.53
C THR A 155 1.49 -3.15 7.72
N THR A 156 0.60 -2.38 8.34
CA THR A 156 0.82 -0.96 8.62
C THR A 156 0.52 -0.70 10.09
N ASP A 157 1.54 -0.34 10.89
CA ASP A 157 1.46 -0.36 12.34
C ASP A 157 2.02 0.92 12.98
N ASP A 158 1.31 1.41 14.01
CA ASP A 158 1.72 2.60 14.76
C ASP A 158 2.89 2.27 15.72
N PRO A 159 3.90 3.15 15.90
CA PRO A 159 4.97 2.96 16.88
C PRO A 159 4.49 2.59 18.29
N ALA A 160 3.29 3.01 18.67
CA ALA A 160 2.71 2.73 19.96
C ALA A 160 1.91 1.42 20.05
N ASP A 161 1.94 0.57 19.00
CA ASP A 161 1.24 -0.71 18.99
C ASP A 161 2.04 -1.80 19.70
N SER A 162 1.34 -2.75 20.35
CA SER A 162 1.93 -3.85 21.10
C SER A 162 2.55 -4.94 20.23
N LEU A 163 2.18 -5.02 18.96
CA LEU A 163 2.55 -6.08 18.01
C LEU A 163 2.19 -7.51 18.47
N GLU A 164 1.27 -7.66 19.40
CA GLU A 164 0.91 -8.94 20.02
C GLU A 164 0.52 -10.01 19.00
N TYR A 165 -0.21 -9.63 17.94
CA TYR A 165 -0.64 -10.54 16.88
C TYR A 165 0.51 -10.94 15.96
N HIS A 166 1.44 -10.05 15.65
CA HIS A 166 2.65 -10.37 14.90
C HIS A 166 3.53 -11.36 15.67
N LEU A 167 3.72 -11.10 16.97
CA LEU A 167 4.49 -11.98 17.85
C LEU A 167 3.82 -13.35 18.03
N ALA A 168 2.49 -13.41 18.04
CA ALA A 168 1.74 -14.66 18.07
C ALA A 168 1.90 -15.44 16.75
N LEU A 169 1.73 -14.77 15.61
CA LEU A 169 1.88 -15.38 14.28
C LEU A 169 3.30 -15.90 14.04
N ALA A 170 4.32 -15.17 14.48
CA ALA A 170 5.72 -15.61 14.37
C ALA A 170 6.02 -16.90 15.13
N LYS A 171 5.21 -17.25 16.13
CA LYS A 171 5.35 -18.48 16.96
C LYS A 171 4.41 -19.60 16.52
N ASP A 172 3.53 -19.35 15.57
CA ASP A 172 2.53 -20.33 15.11
C ASP A 172 3.07 -21.20 13.97
N PRO A 173 3.46 -22.46 14.21
CA PRO A 173 4.01 -23.33 13.19
C PRO A 173 2.96 -23.79 12.16
N SER A 174 1.68 -23.59 12.43
CA SER A 174 0.60 -23.95 11.52
C SER A 174 0.41 -22.95 10.37
N PHE A 175 1.01 -21.75 10.49
CA PHE A 175 0.92 -20.70 9.50
C PHE A 175 2.32 -20.19 9.13
N THR A 176 2.81 -20.63 7.97
CA THR A 176 4.21 -20.40 7.52
C THR A 176 4.43 -19.07 6.81
N VAL A 177 3.36 -18.34 6.47
CA VAL A 177 3.48 -17.02 5.83
C VAL A 177 4.04 -16.01 6.84
N LYS A 178 5.04 -15.25 6.43
CA LYS A 178 5.64 -14.21 7.28
C LYS A 178 4.75 -12.97 7.31
N VAL A 179 4.23 -12.64 8.47
CA VAL A 179 3.49 -11.39 8.71
C VAL A 179 4.38 -10.50 9.55
N VAL A 180 4.89 -9.44 8.95
CA VAL A 180 5.82 -8.51 9.60
C VAL A 180 5.17 -7.13 9.73
N PRO A 181 5.44 -6.42 10.84
CA PRO A 181 4.95 -5.05 10.98
C PRO A 181 5.73 -4.10 10.07
N SER A 182 5.08 -3.04 9.59
CA SER A 182 5.73 -1.88 9.01
C SER A 182 5.58 -0.68 9.95
N PHE A 183 6.67 0.02 10.19
CA PHE A 183 6.71 1.15 11.12
C PHE A 183 6.13 2.40 10.48
N ARG A 184 4.94 2.85 10.92
CA ARG A 184 4.27 4.06 10.39
C ARG A 184 4.17 5.15 11.46
N PRO A 185 5.18 6.00 11.59
CA PRO A 185 5.28 7.00 12.65
C PRO A 185 4.60 8.34 12.33
N ASP A 186 3.64 8.39 11.42
CA ASP A 186 3.04 9.65 10.94
C ASP A 186 2.57 10.56 12.07
N LYS A 187 2.06 9.98 13.17
CA LYS A 187 1.61 10.76 14.33
C LYS A 187 2.76 11.46 15.07
N SER A 188 3.99 10.98 14.92
CA SER A 188 5.17 11.60 15.57
C SER A 188 5.54 12.96 14.96
N PHE A 189 5.22 13.18 13.69
CA PHE A 189 5.52 14.43 12.99
C PHE A 189 4.28 15.27 12.64
N ASN A 190 3.07 14.76 12.92
CA ASN A 190 1.82 15.51 12.72
C ASN A 190 1.50 16.44 13.90
N ILE A 191 2.47 17.28 14.28
CA ILE A 191 2.44 18.18 15.43
C ILE A 191 1.29 19.20 15.39
N ASP A 192 0.77 19.50 14.18
CA ASP A 192 -0.34 20.41 13.92
C ASP A 192 -1.73 19.76 14.06
N LYS A 193 -1.77 18.44 14.27
CA LYS A 193 -3.05 17.72 14.34
C LYS A 193 -3.55 17.58 15.76
N SER A 194 -4.87 17.57 15.90
CA SER A 194 -5.53 17.26 17.18
C SER A 194 -5.11 15.85 17.65
N GLY A 195 -4.86 15.68 18.95
CA GLY A 195 -4.44 14.41 19.52
C GLY A 195 -2.93 14.16 19.49
N PHE A 196 -2.11 15.11 19.02
CA PHE A 196 -0.66 14.97 19.04
C PHE A 196 -0.13 14.71 20.45
N ALA A 197 -0.50 15.55 21.44
CA ALA A 197 -0.06 15.41 22.82
C ALA A 197 -0.52 14.08 23.45
N ASP A 198 -1.74 13.63 23.15
CA ASP A 198 -2.27 12.36 23.64
C ASP A 198 -1.48 11.18 23.07
N TRP A 199 -1.12 11.27 21.78
CA TRP A 199 -0.29 10.24 21.15
C TRP A 199 1.13 10.21 21.73
N ILE A 200 1.74 11.39 22.00
CA ILE A 200 3.06 11.47 22.69
C ILE A 200 2.99 10.81 24.06
N ALA A 201 1.92 11.05 24.83
CA ALA A 201 1.72 10.40 26.13
C ALA A 201 1.58 8.87 25.99
N LYS A 202 0.81 8.40 24.99
CA LYS A 202 0.69 6.96 24.67
C LYS A 202 2.05 6.35 24.30
N LEU A 203 2.82 7.02 23.44
CA LEU A 203 4.16 6.57 23.07
C LEU A 203 5.08 6.46 24.31
N GLY A 204 5.06 7.48 25.17
CA GLY A 204 5.80 7.49 26.43
C GLY A 204 5.46 6.28 27.30
N THR A 205 4.17 5.95 27.42
CA THR A 205 3.72 4.78 28.19
C THR A 205 4.30 3.47 27.64
N VAL A 206 4.25 3.25 26.32
CA VAL A 206 4.73 1.99 25.71
C VAL A 206 6.26 1.93 25.60
N ALA A 207 6.94 3.07 25.66
CA ALA A 207 8.40 3.18 25.65
C ALA A 207 9.01 3.26 27.07
N ASP A 208 8.17 3.21 28.11
CA ASP A 208 8.56 3.42 29.51
C ASP A 208 9.40 4.69 29.70
N ALA A 209 8.93 5.80 29.12
CA ALA A 209 9.64 7.08 29.11
C ALA A 209 8.69 8.26 29.32
N GLN A 210 9.16 9.29 30.02
CA GLN A 210 8.48 10.57 30.08
C GLN A 210 9.00 11.46 28.96
N ILE A 211 8.12 11.81 27.99
CA ILE A 211 8.49 12.59 26.82
C ILE A 211 8.12 14.07 27.07
N THR A 212 9.10 14.89 27.34
CA THR A 212 8.98 16.33 27.64
C THR A 212 9.79 17.20 26.69
N SER A 213 10.74 16.61 25.97
CA SER A 213 11.61 17.24 25.00
C SER A 213 11.65 16.47 23.68
N VAL A 214 12.17 17.08 22.64
CA VAL A 214 12.43 16.38 21.37
C VAL A 214 13.43 15.24 21.59
N ALA A 215 14.46 15.46 22.42
CA ALA A 215 15.45 14.43 22.73
C ALA A 215 14.78 13.18 23.34
N ASP A 216 13.82 13.35 24.28
CA ASP A 216 13.06 12.24 24.86
C ASP A 216 12.22 11.53 23.79
N LEU A 217 11.56 12.27 22.89
CA LEU A 217 10.80 11.71 21.78
C LEU A 217 11.67 10.85 20.87
N LEU A 218 12.85 11.38 20.45
CA LEU A 218 13.76 10.64 19.58
C LEU A 218 14.29 9.38 20.24
N GLN A 219 14.53 9.42 21.55
CA GLN A 219 14.92 8.23 22.33
C GLN A 219 13.78 7.20 22.40
N ALA A 220 12.54 7.63 22.64
CA ALA A 220 11.37 6.77 22.66
C ALA A 220 11.14 6.11 21.30
N LEU A 221 11.22 6.90 20.21
CA LEU A 221 11.11 6.37 18.83
C LEU A 221 12.21 5.34 18.55
N ARG A 222 13.45 5.57 18.99
CA ARG A 222 14.55 4.60 18.84
C ARG A 222 14.25 3.30 19.57
N ALA A 223 13.76 3.35 20.79
CA ALA A 223 13.36 2.16 21.54
C ALA A 223 12.26 1.38 20.82
N ARG A 224 11.29 2.09 20.23
CA ARG A 224 10.23 1.45 19.45
C ARG A 224 10.73 0.85 18.13
N LEU A 225 11.66 1.50 17.45
CA LEU A 225 12.31 0.96 16.25
C LEU A 225 13.04 -0.36 16.55
N GLU A 226 13.79 -0.44 17.67
CA GLU A 226 14.44 -1.69 18.10
C GLU A 226 13.42 -2.79 18.43
N PHE A 227 12.32 -2.43 19.08
CA PHE A 227 11.23 -3.37 19.37
C PHE A 227 10.61 -3.93 18.08
N PHE A 228 10.29 -3.06 17.10
CA PHE A 228 9.78 -3.47 15.81
C PHE A 228 10.79 -4.31 15.03
N HIS A 229 12.07 -3.93 15.08
CA HIS A 229 13.16 -4.69 14.45
C HIS A 229 13.24 -6.12 14.99
N ALA A 230 13.17 -6.27 16.32
CA ALA A 230 13.14 -7.58 16.99
C ALA A 230 11.90 -8.40 16.64
N ALA A 231 10.76 -7.74 16.35
CA ALA A 231 9.54 -8.37 15.85
C ALA A 231 9.57 -8.73 14.35
N GLY A 232 10.70 -8.52 13.67
CA GLY A 232 10.88 -8.86 12.25
C GLY A 232 10.63 -7.72 11.26
N CYS A 233 10.34 -6.50 11.74
CA CYS A 233 10.17 -5.33 10.88
C CYS A 233 11.43 -5.01 10.10
N ARG A 234 11.27 -4.74 8.78
CA ARG A 234 12.32 -4.26 7.85
C ARG A 234 11.82 -3.13 6.98
N ILE A 235 10.68 -2.57 7.30
CA ILE A 235 9.91 -1.67 6.46
C ILE A 235 9.41 -0.51 7.30
N SER A 236 9.55 0.71 6.78
CA SER A 236 8.79 1.86 7.27
C SER A 236 7.86 2.38 6.19
N ASP A 237 6.79 3.05 6.60
CA ASP A 237 5.79 3.63 5.73
C ASP A 237 5.42 5.03 6.23
N HIS A 238 5.26 5.98 5.31
CA HIS A 238 4.98 7.38 5.62
C HIS A 238 3.97 7.96 4.65
N GLY A 239 2.92 8.59 5.17
CA GLY A 239 1.98 9.43 4.44
C GLY A 239 2.39 10.91 4.56
N LEU A 240 2.99 11.46 3.52
CA LEU A 240 3.55 12.80 3.49
C LEU A 240 2.78 13.67 2.47
N ASP A 241 1.91 14.54 2.96
CA ASP A 241 1.02 15.33 2.12
C ASP A 241 1.16 16.85 2.40
N PRO A 242 2.10 17.53 1.75
CA PRO A 242 3.20 17.08 0.91
C PRO A 242 4.48 16.72 1.69
N ILE A 243 5.48 16.16 1.01
CA ILE A 243 6.86 16.11 1.52
C ILE A 243 7.38 17.53 1.67
N VAL A 244 8.01 17.81 2.80
CA VAL A 244 8.56 19.11 3.14
C VAL A 244 10.04 18.98 3.56
N TYR A 245 10.81 20.05 3.38
CA TYR A 245 12.16 20.14 3.88
C TYR A 245 12.47 21.60 4.27
N GLU A 246 12.74 21.81 5.55
CA GLU A 246 13.17 23.11 6.10
C GLU A 246 13.94 22.84 7.41
N GLU A 247 15.23 23.16 7.43
CA GLU A 247 16.08 22.97 8.62
C GLU A 247 15.85 24.06 9.66
N ALA A 248 16.08 23.72 10.93
CA ALA A 248 16.09 24.65 12.05
C ALA A 248 17.10 24.18 13.11
N SER A 249 17.47 25.08 14.02
CA SER A 249 18.35 24.73 15.15
C SER A 249 17.64 23.84 16.16
N THR A 250 18.40 23.14 16.98
CA THR A 250 17.87 22.30 18.06
C THR A 250 16.97 23.09 19.01
N GLU A 251 17.37 24.31 19.33
CA GLU A 251 16.64 25.21 20.23
C GLU A 251 15.28 25.61 19.64
N GLU A 252 15.24 25.89 18.33
CA GLU A 252 13.99 26.20 17.63
C GLU A 252 13.07 24.99 17.63
N ILE A 253 13.58 23.79 17.32
CA ILE A 253 12.78 22.56 17.31
C ILE A 253 12.22 22.22 18.70
N GLU A 254 13.01 22.41 19.78
CA GLU A 254 12.53 22.23 21.15
C GLU A 254 11.40 23.23 21.49
N ALA A 255 11.54 24.49 21.07
CA ALA A 255 10.50 25.51 21.28
C ALA A 255 9.20 25.15 20.51
N ILE A 256 9.32 24.66 19.28
CA ILE A 256 8.20 24.22 18.45
C ILE A 256 7.50 23.02 19.12
N PHE A 257 8.26 22.04 19.57
CA PHE A 257 7.73 20.86 20.26
C PHE A 257 6.96 21.22 21.53
N ALA A 258 7.54 22.12 22.34
CA ALA A 258 6.86 22.60 23.55
C ALA A 258 5.53 23.31 23.26
N LYS A 259 5.42 24.04 22.13
CA LYS A 259 4.15 24.61 21.65
C LYS A 259 3.16 23.52 21.25
N GLY A 260 3.61 22.53 20.49
CA GLY A 260 2.79 21.39 20.03
C GLY A 260 2.20 20.59 21.20
N LEU A 261 3.00 20.29 22.23
CA LEU A 261 2.52 19.59 23.43
C LEU A 261 1.43 20.38 24.17
N LYS A 262 1.43 21.71 24.10
CA LYS A 262 0.42 22.59 24.70
C LYS A 262 -0.77 22.86 23.79
N GLY A 263 -0.79 22.29 22.58
CA GLY A 263 -1.83 22.56 21.58
C GLY A 263 -1.87 24.02 21.10
N GLN A 264 -0.74 24.72 21.16
CA GLN A 264 -0.63 26.12 20.70
C GLN A 264 -0.55 26.16 19.18
N ASN A 265 -0.97 27.29 18.60
CA ASN A 265 -0.89 27.47 17.15
C ASN A 265 0.58 27.52 16.69
N LEU A 266 0.86 26.78 15.64
CA LEU A 266 2.13 26.73 14.95
C LEU A 266 2.03 27.40 13.59
N THR A 267 3.08 28.10 13.19
CA THR A 267 3.22 28.61 11.83
C THR A 267 3.52 27.48 10.85
N SER A 268 3.26 27.70 9.56
CA SER A 268 3.59 26.71 8.54
C SER A 268 5.09 26.40 8.46
N ALA A 269 5.96 27.38 8.78
CA ALA A 269 7.41 27.17 8.86
C ALA A 269 7.76 26.24 10.02
N GLU A 270 7.26 26.51 11.23
CA GLU A 270 7.48 25.66 12.40
C GLU A 270 7.03 24.21 12.16
N ILE A 271 5.89 24.02 11.50
CA ILE A 271 5.41 22.67 11.14
C ILE A 271 6.38 21.98 10.20
N ARG A 272 6.88 22.67 9.14
CA ARG A 272 7.85 22.08 8.20
C ARG A 272 9.18 21.76 8.87
N GLN A 273 9.69 22.65 9.70
CA GLN A 273 10.93 22.48 10.45
C GLN A 273 10.88 21.26 11.36
N TYR A 274 9.82 21.14 12.13
CA TYR A 274 9.62 20.00 13.03
C TYR A 274 9.51 18.68 12.24
N LYS A 275 8.68 18.64 11.18
CA LYS A 275 8.55 17.45 10.32
C LYS A 275 9.90 17.03 9.73
N THR A 276 10.68 18.00 9.24
CA THR A 276 12.02 17.75 8.68
C THR A 276 12.93 17.10 9.72
N CYS A 277 12.98 17.65 10.93
CA CYS A 277 13.80 17.12 12.02
C CYS A 277 13.48 15.65 12.31
N ILE A 278 12.19 15.34 12.52
CA ILE A 278 11.76 13.98 12.83
C ILE A 278 12.02 13.01 11.64
N MET A 279 11.72 13.42 10.42
CA MET A 279 11.92 12.59 9.23
C MET A 279 13.40 12.31 8.94
N VAL A 280 14.28 13.28 9.12
CA VAL A 280 15.74 13.08 8.98
C VAL A 280 16.24 12.09 10.03
N PHE A 281 15.87 12.26 11.30
CA PHE A 281 16.20 11.29 12.36
C PHE A 281 15.72 9.88 12.00
N LEU A 282 14.46 9.72 11.56
CA LEU A 282 13.90 8.43 11.21
C LEU A 282 14.65 7.79 10.04
N GLY A 283 14.94 8.56 8.97
CA GLY A 283 15.71 8.10 7.83
C GLY A 283 17.09 7.55 8.23
N GLN A 284 17.80 8.25 9.10
CA GLN A 284 19.08 7.80 9.67
C GLN A 284 18.93 6.48 10.45
N GLN A 285 17.86 6.34 11.26
CA GLN A 285 17.62 5.09 11.98
C GLN A 285 17.28 3.94 11.04
N TYR A 286 16.53 4.18 9.96
CA TYR A 286 16.22 3.15 8.96
C TYR A 286 17.48 2.69 8.22
N ALA A 287 18.39 3.61 7.86
CA ALA A 287 19.69 3.27 7.29
C ALA A 287 20.51 2.38 8.24
N ARG A 288 20.62 2.79 9.51
CA ARG A 288 21.31 2.02 10.56
C ARG A 288 20.76 0.60 10.74
N LEU A 289 19.43 0.44 10.65
CA LEU A 289 18.74 -0.85 10.79
C LEU A 289 18.67 -1.66 9.50
N GLY A 290 19.11 -1.10 8.36
CA GLY A 290 19.02 -1.74 7.05
C GLY A 290 17.58 -1.86 6.50
N TRP A 291 16.66 -1.03 6.99
CA TRP A 291 15.25 -1.03 6.59
C TRP A 291 15.03 -0.36 5.23
N VAL A 292 13.87 -0.63 4.66
CA VAL A 292 13.34 0.07 3.49
C VAL A 292 12.39 1.17 3.95
N MET A 293 12.63 2.40 3.52
CA MET A 293 11.77 3.55 3.76
C MET A 293 10.79 3.73 2.60
N GLN A 294 9.49 3.74 2.88
CA GLN A 294 8.45 4.02 1.89
C GLN A 294 7.84 5.40 2.11
N LEU A 295 7.83 6.24 1.06
CA LEU A 295 7.34 7.61 1.10
C LEU A 295 6.15 7.76 0.14
N HIS A 296 4.95 7.90 0.69
CA HIS A 296 3.71 8.15 -0.04
C HIS A 296 3.38 9.65 -0.01
N THR A 297 3.14 10.26 -1.17
CA THR A 297 2.85 11.71 -1.26
C THR A 297 1.82 12.04 -2.33
N GLY A 298 1.16 13.17 -2.17
CA GLY A 298 0.29 13.73 -3.19
C GLY A 298 -1.20 13.53 -2.96
N VAL A 299 -1.65 13.39 -1.71
CA VAL A 299 -3.06 13.27 -1.35
C VAL A 299 -3.58 14.58 -0.77
N ILE A 300 -4.78 15.02 -1.21
CA ILE A 300 -5.61 15.95 -0.44
C ILE A 300 -6.52 15.08 0.44
N ARG A 301 -6.25 15.08 1.74
CA ARG A 301 -7.04 14.32 2.70
C ARG A 301 -8.35 15.01 3.03
N ASN A 302 -9.43 14.22 3.13
CA ASN A 302 -10.72 14.66 3.62
C ASN A 302 -11.25 15.94 2.92
N ALA A 303 -11.16 15.97 1.59
CA ALA A 303 -11.54 17.14 0.77
C ALA A 303 -12.99 17.62 1.02
N ASN A 304 -13.88 16.74 1.48
CA ASN A 304 -15.24 17.07 1.88
C ASN A 304 -15.35 17.14 3.41
N SER A 305 -15.16 18.35 3.97
CA SER A 305 -15.17 18.59 5.42
C SER A 305 -16.52 18.25 6.10
N ARG A 306 -17.65 18.35 5.36
CA ARG A 306 -18.96 17.94 5.89
C ARG A 306 -18.99 16.43 6.13
N MET A 307 -18.52 15.65 5.15
CA MET A 307 -18.53 14.19 5.25
C MET A 307 -17.49 13.68 6.24
N GLN A 308 -16.36 14.35 6.36
CA GLN A 308 -15.39 14.04 7.42
C GLN A 308 -15.99 14.20 8.82
N ARG A 309 -16.78 15.25 9.07
CA ARG A 309 -17.47 15.41 10.37
C ARG A 309 -18.53 14.35 10.63
N LEU A 310 -19.16 13.82 9.59
CA LEU A 310 -20.23 12.81 9.70
C LEU A 310 -19.70 11.38 9.79
N LEU A 311 -18.66 11.05 9.03
CA LEU A 311 -18.21 9.67 8.82
C LEU A 311 -16.77 9.40 9.31
N GLY A 312 -16.01 10.47 9.60
CA GLY A 312 -14.60 10.34 9.95
C GLY A 312 -13.66 10.24 8.74
N PRO A 313 -12.35 10.01 8.98
CA PRO A 313 -11.34 9.86 7.96
C PRO A 313 -11.48 8.51 7.21
N ASP A 314 -10.75 8.38 6.10
CA ASP A 314 -10.63 7.15 5.30
C ASP A 314 -11.98 6.60 4.77
N THR A 315 -12.94 7.47 4.55
CA THR A 315 -14.28 7.09 4.09
C THR A 315 -14.53 7.39 2.61
N GLY A 316 -13.45 7.66 1.84
CA GLY A 316 -13.51 7.82 0.38
C GLY A 316 -13.64 9.26 -0.11
N TYR A 317 -13.26 10.24 0.70
CA TYR A 317 -13.32 11.68 0.36
C TYR A 317 -11.94 12.31 0.17
N ASP A 318 -10.93 11.50 -0.06
CA ASP A 318 -9.60 11.95 -0.45
C ASP A 318 -9.50 12.10 -1.97
N CYS A 319 -8.57 12.90 -2.46
CA CYS A 319 -8.34 13.09 -3.88
C CYS A 319 -6.87 13.37 -4.22
N ILE A 320 -6.54 13.35 -5.51
CA ILE A 320 -5.21 13.66 -6.02
C ILE A 320 -4.92 15.15 -5.79
N ALA A 321 -3.72 15.42 -5.24
CA ALA A 321 -3.19 16.77 -5.08
C ALA A 321 -2.31 17.19 -6.26
N ASP A 322 -2.04 18.48 -6.35
CA ASP A 322 -1.13 19.09 -7.31
C ASP A 322 0.06 19.82 -6.63
N TYR A 323 0.50 19.32 -5.47
CA TYR A 323 1.60 19.90 -4.71
C TYR A 323 2.90 19.96 -5.52
N SER A 324 3.69 21.00 -5.26
CA SER A 324 5.07 21.12 -5.72
C SER A 324 6.00 20.70 -4.59
N TYR A 325 6.59 19.51 -4.70
CA TYR A 325 7.43 18.93 -3.64
C TYR A 325 8.76 18.33 -4.13
N GLY A 326 9.04 18.34 -5.42
CA GLY A 326 10.24 17.71 -5.98
C GLY A 326 11.54 18.23 -5.38
N VAL A 327 11.66 19.56 -5.20
CA VAL A 327 12.83 20.17 -4.58
C VAL A 327 12.97 19.75 -3.11
N ALA A 328 11.88 19.78 -2.35
CA ALA A 328 11.89 19.37 -0.94
C ALA A 328 12.26 17.88 -0.78
N LEU A 329 11.73 17.01 -1.65
CA LEU A 329 12.10 15.59 -1.68
C LEU A 329 13.58 15.39 -1.98
N ALA A 330 14.11 16.08 -3.02
CA ALA A 330 15.52 15.97 -3.37
C ALA A 330 16.42 16.46 -2.22
N SER A 331 16.08 17.59 -1.56
CA SER A 331 16.82 18.09 -0.40
C SER A 331 16.77 17.13 0.80
N PHE A 332 15.62 16.50 1.05
CA PHE A 332 15.51 15.49 2.11
C PHE A 332 16.39 14.26 1.84
N LEU A 333 16.37 13.74 0.62
CA LEU A 333 17.23 12.61 0.24
C LEU A 333 18.71 12.97 0.27
N ASP A 334 19.07 14.20 -0.18
CA ASP A 334 20.43 14.71 -0.16
C ASP A 334 20.96 14.86 1.26
N LYS A 335 20.14 15.34 2.19
CA LYS A 335 20.51 15.42 3.61
C LYS A 335 20.96 14.07 4.17
N LEU A 336 20.24 13.02 3.84
CA LEU A 336 20.58 11.66 4.27
C LEU A 336 21.77 11.08 3.48
N ALA A 337 21.84 11.37 2.17
CA ALA A 337 22.91 10.88 1.32
C ALA A 337 24.26 11.52 1.66
N SER A 338 24.29 12.81 2.00
CA SER A 338 25.52 13.55 2.33
C SER A 338 26.25 13.03 3.58
N SER A 339 25.55 12.33 4.47
CA SER A 339 26.11 11.63 5.64
C SER A 339 26.25 10.11 5.46
N ASP A 340 26.00 9.59 4.25
CA ASP A 340 25.95 8.15 3.94
C ASP A 340 24.89 7.39 4.77
N GLU A 341 23.81 8.09 5.13
CA GLU A 341 22.70 7.57 5.95
C GLU A 341 21.38 7.47 5.16
N LEU A 342 21.43 7.50 3.81
CA LEU A 342 20.25 7.28 2.99
C LEU A 342 19.89 5.80 2.94
N PRO A 343 18.73 5.36 3.47
CA PRO A 343 18.30 3.98 3.40
C PRO A 343 17.84 3.59 1.97
N LYS A 344 17.64 2.31 1.73
CA LYS A 344 16.82 1.86 0.59
C LYS A 344 15.46 2.55 0.68
N THR A 345 15.02 3.18 -0.41
CA THR A 345 13.82 4.03 -0.38
C THR A 345 12.90 3.74 -1.56
N ILE A 346 11.59 3.70 -1.32
CA ILE A 346 10.57 3.61 -2.36
C ILE A 346 9.74 4.90 -2.34
N LEU A 347 9.63 5.53 -3.50
CA LEU A 347 8.91 6.78 -3.71
C LEU A 347 7.58 6.48 -4.41
N TYR A 348 6.47 6.95 -3.85
CA TYR A 348 5.15 6.85 -4.45
C TYR A 348 4.55 8.24 -4.65
N CYS A 349 3.92 8.48 -5.80
CA CYS A 349 3.09 9.66 -6.02
C CYS A 349 1.66 9.25 -6.35
N LEU A 350 0.71 10.08 -5.89
CA LEU A 350 -0.68 9.90 -6.26
C LEU A 350 -1.03 10.64 -7.56
N ASN A 351 -0.31 11.71 -7.89
CA ASN A 351 -0.50 12.44 -9.13
C ASN A 351 0.40 11.87 -10.24
N PRO A 352 -0.16 11.27 -11.30
CA PRO A 352 0.64 10.65 -12.37
C PRO A 352 1.48 11.65 -13.17
N ARG A 353 1.23 12.96 -13.08
CA ARG A 353 2.11 14.00 -13.68
C ARG A 353 3.52 14.00 -13.07
N ASP A 354 3.68 13.42 -11.87
CA ASP A 354 4.94 13.45 -11.11
C ASP A 354 5.78 12.17 -11.37
N ASN A 355 5.34 11.26 -12.23
CA ASN A 355 6.01 9.99 -12.50
C ASN A 355 7.46 10.18 -12.96
N GLU A 356 7.69 10.99 -13.99
CA GLU A 356 9.04 11.24 -14.52
C GLU A 356 9.90 12.02 -13.53
N MET A 357 9.30 12.94 -12.76
CA MET A 357 10.02 13.66 -11.70
C MET A 357 10.54 12.68 -10.65
N LEU A 358 9.70 11.75 -10.15
CA LEU A 358 10.13 10.76 -9.16
C LEU A 358 11.15 9.77 -9.74
N ALA A 359 10.95 9.30 -10.97
CA ALA A 359 11.88 8.40 -11.63
C ALA A 359 13.28 9.04 -11.81
N THR A 360 13.35 10.34 -12.15
CA THR A 360 14.62 11.07 -12.29
C THR A 360 15.26 11.37 -10.93
N ILE A 361 14.48 11.72 -9.91
CA ILE A 361 14.99 11.88 -8.53
C ILE A 361 15.55 10.52 -8.06
N ALA A 362 14.84 9.41 -8.24
CA ALA A 362 15.32 8.09 -7.90
C ALA A 362 16.68 7.80 -8.58
N GLY A 363 16.83 8.18 -9.86
CA GLY A 363 18.09 8.03 -10.60
C GLY A 363 19.27 8.81 -10.01
N SER A 364 19.01 9.94 -9.35
CA SER A 364 20.04 10.81 -8.78
C SER A 364 20.66 10.27 -7.47
N PHE A 365 20.02 9.32 -6.80
CA PHE A 365 20.44 8.81 -5.49
C PHE A 365 20.74 7.30 -5.50
N GLN A 366 21.04 6.71 -6.67
CA GLN A 366 21.43 5.31 -6.78
C GLN A 366 22.87 5.08 -6.25
N GLY A 367 23.17 3.84 -5.87
CA GLY A 367 24.52 3.39 -5.53
C GLY A 367 24.55 2.36 -4.39
N GLY A 368 25.58 1.51 -4.41
CA GLY A 368 25.82 0.48 -3.40
C GLY A 368 24.89 -0.74 -3.48
N VAL A 369 23.61 -0.55 -3.69
CA VAL A 369 22.61 -1.61 -3.83
C VAL A 369 21.87 -1.42 -5.15
N ALA A 370 21.67 -2.51 -5.90
CA ALA A 370 20.91 -2.45 -7.16
C ALA A 370 19.47 -1.98 -6.89
N GLY A 371 19.06 -0.89 -7.56
CA GLY A 371 17.76 -0.28 -7.37
C GLY A 371 17.57 0.29 -5.95
N LYS A 372 18.61 0.88 -5.34
CA LYS A 372 18.57 1.44 -3.97
C LYS A 372 17.37 2.34 -3.77
N ILE A 373 17.10 3.24 -4.71
CA ILE A 373 15.93 4.10 -4.70
C ILE A 373 15.00 3.62 -5.80
N GLN A 374 13.77 3.29 -5.42
CA GLN A 374 12.73 2.79 -6.30
C GLN A 374 11.71 3.88 -6.62
N PHE A 375 11.21 3.91 -7.84
CA PHE A 375 9.93 4.50 -8.13
C PHE A 375 8.88 3.39 -8.02
N GLY A 376 8.04 3.44 -6.98
CA GLY A 376 7.11 2.40 -6.59
C GLY A 376 5.97 2.17 -7.58
N SER A 377 5.16 1.14 -7.35
CA SER A 377 4.04 0.81 -8.23
C SER A 377 3.00 1.93 -8.29
N GLY A 378 2.16 1.91 -9.33
CA GLY A 378 1.01 2.81 -9.40
C GLY A 378 0.19 2.72 -8.11
N TRP A 379 0.12 3.85 -7.37
CA TRP A 379 -0.47 3.88 -6.04
C TRP A 379 -1.90 4.39 -6.07
N TRP A 380 -2.79 3.78 -5.30
CA TRP A 380 -4.20 4.14 -5.05
C TRP A 380 -4.99 4.34 -6.35
N PHE A 381 -5.27 5.60 -6.78
CA PHE A 381 -6.02 5.89 -8.02
C PHE A 381 -5.28 5.47 -9.31
N ASN A 382 -3.99 5.12 -9.22
CA ASN A 382 -3.16 4.66 -10.32
C ASN A 382 -2.87 3.15 -10.28
N ASP A 383 -3.44 2.39 -9.35
CA ASP A 383 -3.29 0.93 -9.24
C ASP A 383 -4.18 0.17 -10.24
N GLN A 384 -4.43 0.74 -11.38
CA GLN A 384 -5.23 0.24 -12.48
C GLN A 384 -4.41 0.20 -13.78
N LYS A 385 -4.94 -0.49 -14.81
CA LYS A 385 -4.21 -0.81 -16.05
C LYS A 385 -3.39 0.37 -16.60
N ASP A 386 -4.04 1.51 -16.85
CA ASP A 386 -3.38 2.65 -17.52
C ASP A 386 -2.39 3.35 -16.58
N GLY A 387 -2.68 3.40 -15.28
CA GLY A 387 -1.78 3.92 -14.26
C GLY A 387 -0.53 3.06 -14.10
N MET A 388 -0.70 1.73 -14.05
CA MET A 388 0.42 0.77 -13.99
C MET A 388 1.30 0.85 -15.24
N ILE A 389 0.71 0.89 -16.44
CA ILE A 389 1.45 1.03 -17.69
C ILE A 389 2.25 2.34 -17.69
N ARG A 390 1.64 3.47 -17.34
CA ARG A 390 2.33 4.77 -17.30
C ARG A 390 3.49 4.77 -16.28
N GLN A 391 3.28 4.20 -15.08
CA GLN A 391 4.32 4.10 -14.08
C GLN A 391 5.51 3.25 -14.58
N MET A 392 5.24 2.04 -15.11
CA MET A 392 6.30 1.15 -15.62
C MET A 392 7.02 1.75 -16.82
N THR A 393 6.32 2.43 -17.71
CA THR A 393 6.92 3.10 -18.88
C THR A 393 7.80 4.28 -18.45
N ALA A 394 7.36 5.11 -17.49
CA ALA A 394 8.19 6.18 -16.94
C ALA A 394 9.45 5.63 -16.27
N LEU A 395 9.30 4.56 -15.46
CA LEU A 395 10.46 3.89 -14.84
C LEU A 395 11.40 3.31 -15.88
N ALA A 396 10.90 2.63 -16.91
CA ALA A 396 11.73 2.04 -17.97
C ALA A 396 12.50 3.10 -18.75
N SER A 397 11.89 4.25 -19.00
CA SER A 397 12.49 5.36 -19.75
C SER A 397 13.58 6.11 -18.97
N MET A 398 13.48 6.16 -17.64
CA MET A 398 14.37 6.95 -16.78
C MET A 398 15.30 6.09 -15.89
N GLY A 399 15.07 4.78 -15.80
CA GLY A 399 15.80 3.88 -14.91
C GLY A 399 15.83 2.45 -15.42
N LEU A 400 15.85 1.49 -14.49
CA LEU A 400 15.93 0.07 -14.79
C LEU A 400 14.65 -0.65 -14.35
N LEU A 401 13.70 -0.84 -15.28
CA LEU A 401 12.47 -1.59 -14.99
C LEU A 401 12.78 -3.01 -14.47
N SER A 402 13.86 -3.66 -14.91
CA SER A 402 14.29 -4.98 -14.44
C SER A 402 14.59 -5.05 -12.93
N ARG A 403 14.80 -3.90 -12.27
CA ARG A 403 15.05 -3.81 -10.81
C ARG A 403 13.84 -3.37 -10.01
N PHE A 404 12.71 -3.21 -10.68
CA PHE A 404 11.45 -2.83 -10.01
C PHE A 404 11.00 -3.90 -9.01
N VAL A 405 10.63 -3.46 -7.81
CA VAL A 405 10.17 -4.36 -6.72
C VAL A 405 8.73 -4.86 -6.89
N GLY A 406 8.06 -4.45 -7.97
CA GLY A 406 6.76 -4.97 -8.36
C GLY A 406 5.58 -4.41 -7.58
N MET A 407 4.49 -5.17 -7.62
CA MET A 407 3.16 -4.83 -7.08
C MET A 407 3.08 -5.06 -5.57
N LEU A 408 2.28 -4.25 -4.93
CA LEU A 408 1.75 -4.39 -3.57
C LEU A 408 0.23 -4.23 -3.61
N THR A 409 -0.51 -4.70 -2.61
CA THR A 409 -1.97 -4.59 -2.63
C THR A 409 -2.50 -3.26 -2.11
N ASP A 410 -1.84 -2.64 -1.16
CA ASP A 410 -2.33 -1.46 -0.41
C ASP A 410 -3.81 -1.63 0.03
N SER A 411 -4.20 -2.83 0.42
CA SER A 411 -5.60 -3.19 0.60
C SER A 411 -5.93 -3.64 2.02
N ARG A 412 -7.19 -3.43 2.39
CA ARG A 412 -7.81 -3.94 3.62
C ARG A 412 -8.56 -5.27 3.40
N SER A 413 -8.67 -5.75 2.15
CA SER A 413 -9.44 -6.95 1.81
C SER A 413 -8.56 -8.14 1.50
N PHE A 414 -8.85 -9.29 2.09
CA PHE A 414 -8.18 -10.57 1.85
C PHE A 414 -8.43 -11.14 0.43
N LEU A 415 -9.39 -10.60 -0.29
CA LEU A 415 -9.65 -10.96 -1.70
C LEU A 415 -8.78 -10.17 -2.68
N SER A 416 -8.07 -9.14 -2.24
CA SER A 416 -7.31 -8.22 -3.10
C SER A 416 -6.02 -8.82 -3.68
N TYR A 417 -5.61 -10.01 -3.27
CA TYR A 417 -4.44 -10.68 -3.87
C TYR A 417 -4.61 -10.97 -5.37
N THR A 418 -5.84 -11.00 -5.89
CA THR A 418 -6.12 -11.04 -7.33
C THR A 418 -5.52 -9.86 -8.08
N ARG A 419 -5.21 -8.73 -7.40
CA ARG A 419 -4.54 -7.58 -8.01
C ARG A 419 -3.10 -7.88 -8.43
N HIS A 420 -2.42 -8.85 -7.79
CA HIS A 420 -1.12 -9.35 -8.27
C HIS A 420 -1.23 -10.05 -9.61
N ASP A 421 -2.27 -10.89 -9.82
CA ASP A 421 -2.53 -11.49 -11.13
C ASP A 421 -2.90 -10.42 -12.18
N TYR A 422 -3.72 -9.45 -11.83
CA TYR A 422 -4.03 -8.29 -12.68
C TYR A 422 -2.78 -7.55 -13.12
N PHE A 423 -1.87 -7.23 -12.20
CA PHE A 423 -0.59 -6.60 -12.48
C PHE A 423 0.30 -7.46 -13.40
N ARG A 424 0.43 -8.76 -13.12
CA ARG A 424 1.25 -9.71 -13.89
C ARG A 424 0.82 -9.77 -15.35
N ARG A 425 -0.49 -9.78 -15.59
CA ARG A 425 -1.08 -9.75 -16.95
C ARG A 425 -0.76 -8.45 -17.67
N ILE A 426 -0.81 -7.32 -16.98
CA ILE A 426 -0.45 -6.01 -17.54
C ILE A 426 1.05 -5.96 -17.86
N LEU A 427 1.90 -6.39 -16.94
CA LEU A 427 3.36 -6.46 -17.14
C LEU A 427 3.71 -7.31 -18.35
N CYS A 428 3.17 -8.53 -18.43
CA CYS A 428 3.44 -9.44 -19.55
C CYS A 428 2.92 -8.88 -20.88
N SER A 429 1.81 -8.14 -20.87
CA SER A 429 1.31 -7.49 -22.07
C SER A 429 2.18 -6.32 -22.53
N LEU A 430 2.65 -5.51 -21.61
CA LEU A 430 3.58 -4.41 -21.91
C LEU A 430 4.90 -4.92 -22.50
N LEU A 431 5.51 -5.91 -21.86
CA LEU A 431 6.77 -6.50 -22.33
C LEU A 431 6.57 -7.29 -23.64
N GLY A 432 5.45 -8.00 -23.76
CA GLY A 432 5.10 -8.73 -24.97
C GLY A 432 4.90 -7.79 -26.18
N GLU A 433 4.31 -6.62 -25.96
CA GLU A 433 4.16 -5.59 -26.99
C GLU A 433 5.53 -5.05 -27.44
N TRP A 434 6.44 -4.76 -26.52
CA TRP A 434 7.80 -4.32 -26.87
C TRP A 434 8.58 -5.37 -27.69
N ILE A 435 8.40 -6.66 -27.38
CA ILE A 435 9.01 -7.74 -28.19
C ILE A 435 8.40 -7.78 -29.59
N GLU A 436 7.09 -7.77 -29.70
CA GLU A 436 6.39 -7.86 -31.00
C GLU A 436 6.62 -6.63 -31.88
N ASN A 437 6.85 -5.46 -31.29
CA ASN A 437 7.21 -4.24 -32.00
C ASN A 437 8.71 -4.14 -32.34
N GLY A 438 9.54 -5.07 -31.89
CA GLY A 438 10.99 -5.02 -32.08
C GLY A 438 11.73 -4.02 -31.20
N GLU A 439 11.09 -3.52 -30.16
CA GLU A 439 11.66 -2.60 -29.16
C GLU A 439 12.47 -3.35 -28.10
N ALA A 440 12.19 -4.64 -27.92
CA ALA A 440 12.93 -5.56 -27.05
C ALA A 440 13.30 -6.83 -27.83
N PRO A 441 14.40 -7.52 -27.45
CA PRO A 441 14.79 -8.77 -28.12
C PRO A 441 13.74 -9.86 -27.87
N ASN A 442 13.53 -10.73 -28.88
CA ASN A 442 12.74 -11.94 -28.72
C ASN A 442 13.55 -13.02 -27.98
N ASP A 443 13.94 -12.72 -26.76
CA ASP A 443 14.68 -13.58 -25.85
C ASP A 443 13.82 -13.84 -24.60
N LEU A 444 13.08 -14.94 -24.64
CA LEU A 444 12.11 -15.28 -23.59
C LEU A 444 12.81 -15.65 -22.28
N ASP A 445 14.06 -16.13 -22.28
CA ASP A 445 14.80 -16.41 -21.06
C ASP A 445 15.19 -15.10 -20.35
N LEU A 446 15.68 -14.13 -21.10
CA LEU A 446 16.01 -12.80 -20.57
C LEU A 446 14.77 -12.07 -20.05
N ILE A 447 13.74 -11.94 -20.89
CA ILE A 447 12.52 -11.17 -20.53
C ILE A 447 11.68 -11.94 -19.51
N GLY A 448 11.62 -13.27 -19.61
CA GLY A 448 10.93 -14.11 -18.60
C GLY A 448 11.60 -14.05 -17.24
N GLY A 449 12.95 -14.06 -17.18
CA GLY A 449 13.71 -13.82 -15.95
C GLY A 449 13.38 -12.44 -15.34
N MET A 450 13.31 -11.41 -16.17
CA MET A 450 12.89 -10.07 -15.72
C MET A 450 11.45 -10.06 -15.17
N VAL A 451 10.53 -10.79 -15.78
CA VAL A 451 9.15 -10.95 -15.29
C VAL A 451 9.13 -11.60 -13.90
N GLN A 452 9.88 -12.69 -13.71
CA GLN A 452 10.00 -13.36 -12.40
C GLN A 452 10.60 -12.45 -11.34
N ASP A 453 11.62 -11.69 -11.70
CA ASP A 453 12.26 -10.74 -10.80
C ASP A 453 11.29 -9.64 -10.35
N ILE A 454 10.55 -9.03 -11.27
CA ILE A 454 9.55 -8.00 -10.95
C ILE A 454 8.38 -8.58 -10.16
N CYS A 455 7.94 -9.80 -10.48
CA CYS A 455 6.79 -10.41 -9.81
C CYS A 455 7.09 -10.84 -8.37
N TYR A 456 8.39 -11.09 -8.02
CA TYR A 456 8.72 -11.65 -6.71
C TYR A 456 10.18 -11.45 -6.26
N ASN A 457 11.19 -11.85 -7.07
CA ASN A 457 12.56 -11.97 -6.60
C ASN A 457 13.18 -10.63 -6.20
N ASN A 458 12.85 -9.53 -6.91
CA ASN A 458 13.34 -8.21 -6.57
C ASN A 458 12.84 -7.78 -5.18
N ALA A 459 11.55 -7.94 -4.87
CA ALA A 459 11.03 -7.63 -3.55
C ALA A 459 11.67 -8.49 -2.47
N LYS A 460 11.75 -9.82 -2.65
CA LYS A 460 12.40 -10.73 -1.73
C LYS A 460 13.84 -10.30 -1.38
N ASN A 461 14.63 -9.94 -2.38
CA ASN A 461 16.02 -9.54 -2.21
C ASN A 461 16.15 -8.12 -1.62
N TYR A 462 15.28 -7.22 -2.02
CA TYR A 462 15.31 -5.81 -1.62
C TYR A 462 14.94 -5.63 -0.15
N PHE A 463 13.89 -6.28 0.32
CA PHE A 463 13.44 -6.20 1.71
C PHE A 463 14.25 -7.08 2.66
N ALA A 464 14.91 -8.13 2.17
CA ALA A 464 15.70 -9.07 2.95
C ALA A 464 14.93 -9.68 4.15
N ILE A 465 13.61 -9.91 3.97
CA ILE A 465 12.78 -10.64 4.91
C ILE A 465 12.89 -12.12 4.54
N THR A 466 13.45 -12.93 5.45
CA THR A 466 13.59 -14.38 5.23
C THR A 466 12.26 -15.09 5.44
N GLU A 467 11.88 -15.92 4.49
CA GLU A 467 10.69 -16.78 4.52
C GLU A 467 10.77 -17.85 5.59
#